data_6653c23365e28badb2fb7751ea7782fb
#
_entry.id   6653c23365e28badb2fb7751ea7782fb
#
_cell.length_a   1.000
_cell.length_b   1.000
_cell.length_c   1.000
_cell.angle_alpha   90.00
_cell.angle_beta   90.00
_cell.angle_gamma   90.00
#
_symmetry.space_group_name_H-M   'P 1'
#
loop_
_entity.id
_entity.type
_entity.pdbx_description
1 polymer ?
#
loop_
_entity_poly.entity_id
_entity_poly.type
_entity_poly.pdbx_seq_one_letter_code
_entity_poly.pdbx_strand_id
1 'polypeptide(L)'
;MQLRPHQQTALDAIASNSKGQVIIPTGGGKTLVAIKDAVRQCEEGRKTIVVVAPRILLARQLCEDFREYVDAKIFHCHSGYRGYVGGTNPEWIAQWHDHEKDYNRIIHTTYHSLHKLQEAGIKVDTIYFDEAHNSVQKNFIEAVEYFSLYADRCYFFTATPKHSLTPMKVGMNESDIFGEVICKVPAPKLVEQG
;
A
#
# COMPACT_ATOMS: atom_id res chain seq x y z
N MET A 1 -20.56 -3.95 2.72
CA MET A 1 -20.63 -2.77 1.84
C MET A 1 -20.48 -3.19 0.40
N GLN A 2 -21.35 -2.71 -0.45
CA GLN A 2 -21.33 -3.06 -1.88
C GLN A 2 -20.36 -2.14 -2.64
N LEU A 3 -19.51 -2.75 -3.47
CA LEU A 3 -18.58 -2.01 -4.32
C LEU A 3 -19.30 -1.35 -5.50
N ARG A 4 -18.88 -0.12 -5.85
CA ARG A 4 -19.29 0.51 -7.11
C ARG A 4 -18.64 -0.22 -8.29
N PRO A 5 -19.22 -0.14 -9.52
CA PRO A 5 -18.67 -0.89 -10.67
C PRO A 5 -17.18 -0.67 -10.93
N HIS A 6 -16.69 0.56 -10.84
CA HIS A 6 -15.28 0.85 -11.05
C HIS A 6 -14.38 0.26 -9.96
N GLN A 7 -14.87 0.17 -8.72
CA GLN A 7 -14.14 -0.47 -7.62
C GLN A 7 -14.03 -1.98 -7.83
N GLN A 8 -15.10 -2.61 -8.31
CA GLN A 8 -15.07 -4.03 -8.64
C GLN A 8 -14.09 -4.32 -9.78
N THR A 9 -14.07 -3.47 -10.81
CA THR A 9 -13.10 -3.57 -11.91
C THR A 9 -11.67 -3.47 -11.40
N ALA A 10 -11.39 -2.53 -10.50
CA ALA A 10 -10.07 -2.37 -9.89
C ALA A 10 -9.69 -3.60 -9.05
N LEU A 11 -10.62 -4.13 -8.25
CA LEU A 11 -10.37 -5.31 -7.44
C LEU A 11 -10.06 -6.53 -8.31
N ASP A 12 -10.79 -6.71 -9.41
CA ASP A 12 -10.55 -7.80 -10.35
C ASP A 12 -9.18 -7.69 -11.03
N ALA A 13 -8.77 -6.46 -11.39
CA ALA A 13 -7.45 -6.19 -11.96
C ALA A 13 -6.33 -6.55 -10.97
N ILE A 14 -6.48 -6.18 -9.71
CA ILE A 14 -5.54 -6.52 -8.63
C ILE A 14 -5.47 -8.05 -8.46
N ALA A 15 -6.60 -8.74 -8.50
CA ALA A 15 -6.63 -10.20 -8.38
C ALA A 15 -5.82 -10.90 -9.49
N SER A 16 -5.81 -10.32 -10.68
CA SER A 16 -5.16 -10.89 -11.87
C SER A 16 -3.70 -10.50 -12.03
N ASN A 17 -3.20 -9.58 -11.22
CA ASN A 17 -1.85 -9.04 -11.35
C ASN A 17 -1.16 -8.99 -9.99
N SER A 18 0.11 -9.39 -9.92
CA SER A 18 0.90 -9.31 -8.68
C SER A 18 1.52 -7.93 -8.46
N LYS A 19 1.55 -7.08 -9.47
CA LYS A 19 2.09 -5.73 -9.41
C LYS A 19 1.36 -4.84 -10.40
N GLY A 20 1.15 -3.59 -10.03
CA GLY A 20 0.63 -2.61 -10.99
C GLY A 20 0.15 -1.32 -10.35
N GLN A 21 -0.20 -0.41 -11.22
CA GLN A 21 -0.71 0.91 -10.88
C GLN A 21 -2.23 0.92 -11.01
N VAL A 22 -2.88 1.45 -9.98
CA VAL A 22 -4.34 1.60 -9.93
C VAL A 22 -4.64 3.11 -9.89
N ILE A 23 -5.11 3.63 -11.00
CA ILE A 23 -5.36 5.07 -11.18
C ILE A 23 -6.85 5.32 -10.98
N ILE A 24 -7.17 5.89 -9.83
CA ILE A 24 -8.56 6.21 -9.46
C ILE A 24 -8.61 7.68 -9.02
N PRO A 25 -9.50 8.49 -9.60
CA PRO A 25 -9.66 9.90 -9.21
C PRO A 25 -10.01 10.06 -7.73
N THR A 26 -9.69 11.21 -7.17
CA THR A 26 -10.07 11.59 -5.80
C THR A 26 -11.58 11.42 -5.61
N GLY A 27 -11.97 10.81 -4.47
CA GLY A 27 -13.36 10.46 -4.21
C GLY A 27 -13.83 9.16 -4.84
N GLY A 28 -12.96 8.46 -5.58
CA GLY A 28 -13.29 7.18 -6.22
C GLY A 28 -13.31 5.95 -5.31
N GLY A 29 -12.95 6.12 -4.02
CA GLY A 29 -12.99 5.02 -3.07
C GLY A 29 -11.86 4.01 -3.22
N LYS A 30 -10.65 4.45 -3.55
CA LYS A 30 -9.48 3.58 -3.72
C LYS A 30 -9.11 2.81 -2.45
N THR A 31 -9.33 3.40 -1.27
CA THR A 31 -9.06 2.74 0.02
C THR A 31 -9.89 1.47 0.18
N LEU A 32 -11.17 1.53 -0.19
CA LEU A 32 -12.04 0.35 -0.08
C LEU A 32 -11.59 -0.79 -1.01
N VAL A 33 -11.04 -0.47 -2.17
CA VAL A 33 -10.46 -1.48 -3.07
C VAL A 33 -9.30 -2.20 -2.40
N ALA A 34 -8.37 -1.46 -1.80
CA ALA A 34 -7.24 -2.04 -1.07
C ALA A 34 -7.71 -2.89 0.12
N ILE A 35 -8.67 -2.40 0.89
CA ILE A 35 -9.25 -3.14 2.03
C ILE A 35 -9.87 -4.46 1.57
N LYS A 36 -10.66 -4.45 0.50
CA LYS A 36 -11.30 -5.67 -0.01
C LYS A 36 -10.30 -6.69 -0.51
N ASP A 37 -9.22 -6.23 -1.14
CA ASP A 37 -8.12 -7.12 -1.52
C ASP A 37 -7.42 -7.71 -0.30
N ALA A 38 -7.16 -6.91 0.73
CA ALA A 38 -6.56 -7.36 1.98
C ALA A 38 -7.44 -8.41 2.69
N VAL A 39 -8.75 -8.19 2.74
CA VAL A 39 -9.70 -9.16 3.30
C VAL A 39 -9.59 -10.50 2.58
N ARG A 40 -9.62 -10.47 1.26
CA ARG A 40 -9.50 -11.68 0.44
C ARG A 40 -8.21 -12.43 0.70
N GLN A 41 -7.07 -11.71 0.76
CA GLN A 41 -5.77 -12.33 1.00
C GLN A 41 -5.67 -12.96 2.39
N CYS A 42 -6.20 -12.29 3.40
CA CYS A 42 -6.20 -12.81 4.77
C CYS A 42 -7.06 -14.07 4.94
N GLU A 43 -8.04 -14.27 4.08
CA GLU A 43 -8.83 -15.51 4.04
C GLU A 43 -8.05 -16.70 3.47
N GLU A 44 -7.04 -16.43 2.63
CA GLU A 44 -6.21 -17.48 2.03
C GLU A 44 -5.15 -18.04 3.00
N GLY A 45 -4.89 -17.35 4.09
CA GLY A 45 -3.89 -17.74 5.08
C GLY A 45 -3.33 -16.55 5.81
N ARG A 46 -2.28 -16.77 6.58
CA ARG A 46 -1.64 -15.72 7.36
C ARG A 46 -0.78 -14.85 6.45
N LYS A 47 -1.06 -13.56 6.45
CA LYS A 47 -0.38 -12.58 5.59
C LYS A 47 0.23 -11.46 6.41
N THR A 48 1.35 -10.93 5.91
CA THR A 48 1.91 -9.66 6.34
C THR A 48 1.64 -8.63 5.27
N ILE A 49 0.87 -7.60 5.62
CA ILE A 49 0.46 -6.54 4.71
C ILE A 49 1.05 -5.22 5.19
N VAL A 50 1.60 -4.44 4.27
CA VAL A 50 2.11 -3.09 4.56
C VAL A 50 1.26 -2.08 3.80
N VAL A 51 0.84 -1.03 4.51
CA VAL A 51 0.11 0.11 3.92
C VAL A 51 0.95 1.36 4.11
N VAL A 52 1.33 1.99 3.01
CA VAL A 52 2.22 3.16 2.99
C VAL A 52 1.43 4.41 2.67
N ALA A 53 1.54 5.42 3.52
CA ALA A 53 0.88 6.71 3.37
C ALA A 53 1.88 7.86 3.34
N PRO A 54 1.54 9.01 2.72
CA PRO A 54 2.47 10.15 2.65
C PRO A 54 2.66 10.87 3.98
N ARG A 55 1.74 10.73 4.93
CA ARG A 55 1.77 11.45 6.21
C ARG A 55 1.25 10.58 7.35
N ILE A 56 1.73 10.85 8.56
CA ILE A 56 1.33 10.12 9.77
C ILE A 56 -0.18 10.15 10.00
N LEU A 57 -0.80 11.32 9.84
CA LEU A 57 -2.26 11.44 10.03
C LEU A 57 -3.03 10.52 9.08
N LEU A 58 -2.62 10.47 7.82
CA LEU A 58 -3.26 9.58 6.84
C LEU A 58 -2.97 8.10 7.15
N ALA A 59 -1.76 7.76 7.59
CA ALA A 59 -1.44 6.40 8.01
C ALA A 59 -2.35 5.93 9.15
N ARG A 60 -2.60 6.79 10.12
CA ARG A 60 -3.51 6.50 11.25
C ARG A 60 -4.96 6.38 10.79
N GLN A 61 -5.39 7.23 9.88
CA GLN A 61 -6.74 7.16 9.31
C GLN A 61 -6.96 5.89 8.51
N LEU A 62 -6.00 5.50 7.66
CA LEU A 62 -6.04 4.24 6.93
C LEU A 62 -6.10 3.04 7.87
N CYS A 63 -5.37 3.09 8.98
CA CYS A 63 -5.43 2.06 10.01
C CYS A 63 -6.85 1.87 10.53
N GLU A 64 -7.54 2.96 10.88
CA GLU A 64 -8.92 2.89 11.35
C GLU A 64 -9.86 2.31 10.29
N ASP A 65 -9.68 2.69 9.02
CA ASP A 65 -10.48 2.17 7.92
C ASP A 65 -10.27 0.67 7.72
N PHE A 66 -9.02 0.20 7.75
CA PHE A 66 -8.70 -1.23 7.62
C PHE A 66 -9.23 -2.05 8.80
N ARG A 67 -9.17 -1.52 10.02
CA ARG A 67 -9.61 -2.23 11.23
C ARG A 67 -11.09 -2.61 11.21
N GLU A 68 -11.91 -1.87 10.50
CA GLU A 68 -13.34 -2.18 10.40
C GLU A 68 -13.60 -3.49 9.63
N TYR A 69 -12.67 -3.91 8.78
CA TYR A 69 -12.88 -5.02 7.84
C TYR A 69 -11.87 -6.16 7.98
N VAL A 70 -10.70 -5.91 8.51
CA VAL A 70 -9.61 -6.89 8.55
C VAL A 70 -9.23 -7.16 10.00
N ASP A 71 -9.33 -8.43 10.39
CA ASP A 71 -8.85 -8.89 11.70
C ASP A 71 -7.36 -9.24 11.59
N ALA A 72 -6.53 -8.37 12.16
CA ALA A 72 -5.08 -8.51 12.10
C ALA A 72 -4.41 -7.83 13.30
N LYS A 73 -3.20 -8.28 13.63
CA LYS A 73 -2.32 -7.56 14.54
C LYS A 73 -1.74 -6.36 13.82
N ILE A 74 -1.72 -5.21 14.49
CA ILE A 74 -1.39 -3.92 13.89
C ILE A 74 -0.12 -3.35 14.49
N PHE A 75 0.76 -2.83 13.63
CA PHE A 75 1.98 -2.12 14.01
C PHE A 75 2.06 -0.79 13.26
N HIS A 76 2.39 0.29 13.98
CA HIS A 76 2.60 1.61 13.37
C HIS A 76 4.09 1.90 13.25
N CYS A 77 4.62 1.83 12.04
CA CYS A 77 6.01 2.14 11.75
C CYS A 77 6.13 3.60 11.26
N HIS A 78 6.11 4.53 12.20
CA HIS A 78 6.30 5.96 11.99
C HIS A 78 6.51 6.65 13.33
N SER A 79 6.98 7.89 13.33
CA SER A 79 7.28 8.63 14.56
C SER A 79 6.05 9.00 15.39
N GLY A 80 4.86 8.96 14.80
CA GLY A 80 3.59 9.26 15.48
C GLY A 80 2.88 8.03 16.02
N TYR A 81 3.61 7.00 16.44
CA TYR A 81 3.04 5.74 16.94
C TYR A 81 2.49 5.82 18.37
N ARG A 82 2.71 6.92 19.08
CA ARG A 82 2.25 7.08 20.46
C ARG A 82 0.75 6.73 20.63
N GLY A 83 0.46 5.86 21.58
CA GLY A 83 -0.89 5.32 21.79
C GLY A 83 -1.20 4.06 20.99
N TYR A 84 -0.24 3.57 20.21
CA TYR A 84 -0.33 2.37 19.39
C TYR A 84 0.85 1.44 19.66
N VAL A 85 0.73 0.18 19.26
CA VAL A 85 1.88 -0.71 19.13
C VAL A 85 2.66 -0.23 17.91
N GLY A 86 3.93 0.15 18.10
CA GLY A 86 4.71 0.68 16.99
C GLY A 86 6.09 1.14 17.37
N GLY A 87 6.76 1.70 16.40
CA GLY A 87 8.11 2.24 16.51
C GLY A 87 8.82 2.25 15.18
N THR A 88 10.05 2.78 15.19
CA THR A 88 10.90 2.87 14.00
C THR A 88 12.23 2.12 14.17
N ASN A 89 12.38 1.36 15.23
CA ASN A 89 13.57 0.53 15.46
C ASN A 89 13.43 -0.78 14.67
N PRO A 90 14.34 -1.08 13.73
CA PRO A 90 14.26 -2.29 12.91
C PRO A 90 14.26 -3.59 13.72
N GLU A 91 15.01 -3.66 14.82
CA GLU A 91 15.03 -4.85 15.66
C GLU A 91 13.68 -5.09 16.35
N TRP A 92 13.03 -4.04 16.82
CA TRP A 92 11.70 -4.16 17.42
C TRP A 92 10.63 -4.54 16.40
N ILE A 93 10.74 -4.02 15.21
CA ILE A 93 9.84 -4.40 14.10
C ILE A 93 9.97 -5.89 13.83
N ALA A 94 11.19 -6.40 13.70
CA ALA A 94 11.46 -7.80 13.45
C ALA A 94 10.97 -8.68 14.60
N GLN A 95 11.17 -8.28 15.85
CA GLN A 95 10.71 -9.01 17.04
C GLN A 95 9.18 -9.07 17.08
N TRP A 96 8.51 -7.95 16.83
CA TRP A 96 7.04 -7.92 16.77
C TRP A 96 6.51 -8.83 15.67
N HIS A 97 7.12 -8.76 14.50
CA HIS A 97 6.73 -9.55 13.34
C HIS A 97 6.81 -11.05 13.64
N ASP A 98 7.89 -11.49 14.28
CA ASP A 98 8.05 -12.88 14.68
C ASP A 98 7.10 -13.28 15.81
N HIS A 99 6.92 -12.40 16.81
CA HIS A 99 6.03 -12.66 17.95
C HIS A 99 4.57 -12.88 17.48
N GLU A 100 4.12 -12.13 16.49
CA GLU A 100 2.76 -12.20 15.97
C GLU A 100 2.61 -13.12 14.75
N LYS A 101 3.54 -14.06 14.55
CA LYS A 101 3.59 -14.91 13.35
C LYS A 101 2.37 -15.81 13.14
N ASP A 102 1.59 -16.07 14.19
CA ASP A 102 0.39 -16.91 14.12
C ASP A 102 -0.87 -16.14 13.67
N TYR A 103 -0.73 -14.84 13.40
CA TYR A 103 -1.83 -13.95 13.04
C TYR A 103 -1.57 -13.27 11.70
N ASN A 104 -2.65 -12.81 11.07
CA ASN A 104 -2.52 -11.79 10.03
C ASN A 104 -1.94 -10.52 10.66
N ARG A 105 -1.06 -9.84 9.94
CA ARG A 105 -0.34 -8.66 10.43
C ARG A 105 -0.45 -7.55 9.41
N ILE A 106 -0.80 -6.34 9.88
CA ILE A 106 -0.81 -5.15 9.05
C ILE A 106 0.10 -4.10 9.67
N ILE A 107 1.04 -3.59 8.88
CA ILE A 107 1.94 -2.52 9.28
C ILE A 107 1.55 -1.25 8.53
N HIS A 108 1.19 -0.22 9.27
CA HIS A 108 0.91 1.11 8.72
C HIS A 108 2.15 1.96 8.85
N THR A 109 2.66 2.45 7.75
CA THR A 109 3.90 3.24 7.69
C THR A 109 3.75 4.45 6.79
N THR A 110 4.77 5.31 6.81
CA THR A 110 4.89 6.44 5.88
C THR A 110 6.05 6.20 4.92
N TYR A 111 6.08 6.96 3.82
CA TYR A 111 7.24 6.90 2.91
C TYR A 111 8.55 7.23 3.63
N HIS A 112 8.50 8.15 4.60
CA HIS A 112 9.68 8.53 5.40
C HIS A 112 10.23 7.39 6.25
N SER A 113 9.37 6.49 6.73
CA SER A 113 9.77 5.39 7.63
C SER A 113 9.87 4.04 6.93
N LEU A 114 9.53 3.96 5.65
CA LEU A 114 9.51 2.70 4.90
C LEU A 114 10.87 1.97 4.91
N HIS A 115 11.97 2.72 4.86
CA HIS A 115 13.33 2.17 4.93
C HIS A 115 13.60 1.41 6.23
N LYS A 116 12.90 1.72 7.31
CA LYS A 116 13.02 0.98 8.58
C LYS A 116 12.46 -0.43 8.47
N LEU A 117 11.39 -0.62 7.70
CA LEU A 117 10.88 -1.95 7.39
C LEU A 117 11.85 -2.74 6.52
N GLN A 118 12.50 -2.09 5.57
CA GLN A 118 13.54 -2.69 4.76
C GLN A 118 14.70 -3.18 5.63
N GLU A 119 15.19 -2.34 6.54
CA GLU A 119 16.26 -2.70 7.48
C GLU A 119 15.88 -3.84 8.41
N ALA A 120 14.59 -3.94 8.78
CA ALA A 120 14.09 -5.02 9.62
C ALA A 120 14.13 -6.40 8.93
N GLY A 121 14.16 -6.43 7.61
CA GLY A 121 14.28 -7.66 6.83
C GLY A 121 13.06 -8.58 6.91
N ILE A 122 11.89 -8.07 7.25
CA ILE A 122 10.68 -8.87 7.36
C ILE A 122 10.13 -9.27 6.00
N LYS A 123 9.52 -10.46 5.93
CA LYS A 123 8.81 -10.90 4.73
C LYS A 123 7.48 -10.15 4.63
N VAL A 124 7.24 -9.53 3.49
CA VAL A 124 5.99 -8.82 3.19
C VAL A 124 5.27 -9.55 2.06
N ASP A 125 4.04 -9.97 2.30
CA ASP A 125 3.21 -10.63 1.28
C ASP A 125 2.63 -9.61 0.32
N THR A 126 2.04 -8.53 0.83
CA THR A 126 1.43 -7.49 0.01
C THR A 126 1.76 -6.11 0.55
N ILE A 127 2.07 -5.18 -0.35
CA ILE A 127 2.27 -3.79 -0.01
C ILE A 127 1.36 -2.90 -0.88
N TYR A 128 0.66 -1.97 -0.22
CA TYR A 128 -0.16 -0.96 -0.86
C TYR A 128 0.47 0.41 -0.65
N PHE A 129 0.75 1.10 -1.74
CA PHE A 129 1.25 2.48 -1.70
C PHE A 129 0.09 3.44 -1.97
N ASP A 130 -0.35 4.15 -0.95
CA ASP A 130 -1.36 5.20 -1.09
C ASP A 130 -0.72 6.51 -1.54
N GLU A 131 -1.44 7.30 -2.35
CA GLU A 131 -0.89 8.52 -2.94
C GLU A 131 0.48 8.25 -3.59
N ALA A 132 0.54 7.25 -4.45
CA ALA A 132 1.78 6.65 -4.95
C ALA A 132 2.64 7.58 -5.80
N HIS A 133 2.12 8.73 -6.24
CA HIS A 133 2.92 9.77 -6.87
C HIS A 133 4.06 10.29 -5.97
N ASN A 134 3.97 10.06 -4.64
CA ASN A 134 5.05 10.35 -3.70
C ASN A 134 6.22 9.38 -3.80
N SER A 135 6.00 8.17 -4.33
CA SER A 135 7.00 7.10 -4.40
C SER A 135 8.25 7.46 -5.21
N VAL A 136 8.12 8.38 -6.15
CA VAL A 136 9.21 8.77 -7.07
C VAL A 136 10.20 9.74 -6.45
N GLN A 137 9.94 10.24 -5.23
CA GLN A 137 10.85 11.15 -4.56
C GLN A 137 12.18 10.47 -4.26
N LYS A 138 13.28 11.22 -4.45
CA LYS A 138 14.64 10.72 -4.33
C LYS A 138 14.91 10.00 -3.00
N ASN A 139 14.35 10.51 -1.90
CA ASN A 139 14.56 9.94 -0.57
C ASN A 139 13.75 8.67 -0.31
N PHE A 140 12.77 8.37 -1.14
CA PHE A 140 11.84 7.25 -0.95
C PHE A 140 12.05 6.12 -1.94
N ILE A 141 12.56 6.43 -3.13
CA ILE A 141 12.57 5.49 -4.26
C ILE A 141 13.36 4.20 -3.96
N GLU A 142 14.42 4.27 -3.20
CA GLU A 142 15.22 3.08 -2.87
C GLU A 142 14.41 2.04 -2.10
N ALA A 143 13.71 2.47 -1.05
CA ALA A 143 12.86 1.56 -0.27
C ALA A 143 11.64 1.09 -1.07
N VAL A 144 11.06 1.97 -1.89
CA VAL A 144 9.95 1.61 -2.78
C VAL A 144 10.39 0.51 -3.76
N GLU A 145 11.54 0.67 -4.39
CA GLU A 145 12.09 -0.32 -5.32
C GLU A 145 12.33 -1.65 -4.62
N TYR A 146 12.92 -1.63 -3.42
CA TYR A 146 13.14 -2.82 -2.62
C TYR A 146 11.83 -3.63 -2.43
N PHE A 147 10.77 -2.99 -1.96
CA PHE A 147 9.50 -3.68 -1.72
C PHE A 147 8.78 -4.07 -3.01
N SER A 148 8.95 -3.30 -4.08
CA SER A 148 8.44 -3.68 -5.40
C SER A 148 9.05 -4.99 -5.89
N LEU A 149 10.33 -5.25 -5.58
CA LEU A 149 11.04 -6.46 -5.98
C LEU A 149 10.77 -7.64 -5.05
N TYR A 150 10.68 -7.40 -3.74
CA TYR A 150 10.67 -8.48 -2.75
C TYR A 150 9.31 -8.81 -2.14
N ALA A 151 8.32 -7.91 -2.19
CA ALA A 151 6.97 -8.28 -1.81
C ALA A 151 6.34 -9.18 -2.88
N ASP A 152 5.52 -10.13 -2.46
CA ASP A 152 4.86 -11.02 -3.43
C ASP A 152 3.85 -10.26 -4.29
N ARG A 153 3.19 -9.25 -3.71
CA ARG A 153 2.24 -8.39 -4.40
C ARG A 153 2.50 -6.93 -4.05
N CYS A 154 2.42 -6.05 -5.03
CA CYS A 154 2.74 -4.63 -4.87
C CYS A 154 1.83 -3.75 -5.73
N TYR A 155 1.06 -2.86 -5.11
CA TYR A 155 0.10 -2.03 -5.82
C TYR A 155 0.28 -0.55 -5.48
N PHE A 156 0.25 0.27 -6.52
CA PHE A 156 0.45 1.71 -6.45
C PHE A 156 -0.86 2.43 -6.78
N PHE A 157 -1.46 3.06 -5.77
CA PHE A 157 -2.73 3.78 -5.90
C PHE A 157 -2.50 5.27 -5.97
N THR A 158 -3.00 5.92 -7.01
CA THR A 158 -2.96 7.37 -7.13
C THR A 158 -4.05 7.89 -8.06
N ALA A 159 -4.46 9.14 -7.88
CA ALA A 159 -5.29 9.87 -8.83
C ALA A 159 -4.42 10.54 -9.92
N THR A 160 -3.16 10.82 -9.59
CA THR A 160 -2.27 11.68 -10.39
C THR A 160 -0.88 11.04 -10.52
N PRO A 161 -0.69 10.06 -11.44
CA PRO A 161 0.61 9.43 -11.61
C PRO A 161 1.66 10.45 -12.06
N LYS A 162 2.87 10.32 -11.53
CA LYS A 162 4.02 11.14 -11.94
C LYS A 162 4.94 10.35 -12.85
N HIS A 163 5.05 10.80 -14.09
CA HIS A 163 5.97 10.23 -15.06
C HIS A 163 7.23 11.10 -15.19
N SER A 164 8.31 10.50 -15.64
CA SER A 164 9.54 11.20 -15.95
C SER A 164 9.99 10.88 -17.36
N LEU A 165 10.36 11.92 -18.12
CA LEU A 165 10.93 11.80 -19.45
C LEU A 165 12.46 11.98 -19.44
N THR A 166 13.05 12.27 -18.27
CA THR A 166 14.48 12.47 -18.14
C THR A 166 15.16 11.22 -17.58
N PRO A 167 16.33 10.81 -18.13
CA PRO A 167 17.03 9.61 -17.64
C PRO A 167 17.51 9.72 -16.19
N MET A 168 17.64 10.95 -15.67
CA MET A 168 18.17 11.22 -14.32
C MET A 168 17.11 11.15 -13.22
N LYS A 169 15.83 11.07 -13.59
CA LYS A 169 14.72 11.04 -12.63
C LYS A 169 13.83 9.82 -12.86
N VAL A 170 13.51 9.12 -11.79
CA VAL A 170 12.56 8.02 -11.84
C VAL A 170 11.14 8.57 -11.83
N GLY A 171 10.29 8.06 -12.70
CA GLY A 171 8.86 8.34 -12.73
C GLY A 171 8.06 7.03 -12.67
N MET A 172 6.76 7.13 -12.51
CA MET A 172 5.87 5.96 -12.47
C MET A 172 5.75 5.24 -13.82
N ASN A 173 6.32 5.83 -14.88
CA ASN A 173 6.48 5.16 -16.17
C ASN A 173 7.62 4.12 -16.17
N GLU A 174 8.37 3.98 -15.08
CA GLU A 174 9.38 2.92 -14.90
C GLU A 174 8.69 1.62 -14.52
N SER A 175 8.37 0.78 -15.51
CA SER A 175 7.56 -0.42 -15.32
C SER A 175 8.24 -1.51 -14.48
N ASP A 176 9.57 -1.53 -14.42
CA ASP A 176 10.30 -2.49 -13.58
C ASP A 176 10.02 -2.28 -12.09
N ILE A 177 9.76 -1.04 -11.68
CA ILE A 177 9.44 -0.69 -10.29
C ILE A 177 7.92 -0.66 -10.09
N PHE A 178 7.19 0.10 -10.92
CA PHE A 178 5.77 0.41 -10.69
C PHE A 178 4.82 -0.57 -11.39
N GLY A 179 5.32 -1.42 -12.27
CA GLY A 179 4.47 -2.26 -13.09
C GLY A 179 3.68 -1.44 -14.12
N GLU A 180 2.77 -2.11 -14.80
CA GLU A 180 1.89 -1.48 -15.76
C GLU A 180 0.67 -0.85 -15.06
N VAL A 181 -0.03 0.05 -15.74
CA VAL A 181 -1.34 0.52 -15.30
C VAL A 181 -2.34 -0.62 -15.51
N ILE A 182 -2.76 -1.24 -14.42
CA ILE A 182 -3.69 -2.39 -14.46
C ILE A 182 -5.15 -1.97 -14.37
N CYS A 183 -5.40 -0.77 -13.87
CA CYS A 183 -6.74 -0.18 -13.82
C CYS A 183 -6.65 1.34 -13.89
N LYS A 184 -7.46 1.95 -14.74
CA LYS A 184 -7.58 3.41 -14.83
C LYS A 184 -9.05 3.78 -14.95
N VAL A 185 -9.53 4.56 -13.99
CA VAL A 185 -10.92 5.05 -13.96
C VAL A 185 -10.92 6.54 -14.32
N PRO A 186 -11.49 6.93 -15.45
CA PRO A 186 -11.60 8.34 -15.80
C PRO A 186 -12.63 9.08 -14.92
N ALA A 187 -12.37 10.35 -14.59
CA ALA A 187 -13.25 11.15 -13.73
C ALA A 187 -14.72 11.25 -14.23
N PRO A 188 -14.99 11.41 -15.53
CA PRO A 188 -16.39 11.43 -16.03
C PRO A 188 -17.17 10.17 -15.68
N LYS A 189 -16.52 9.01 -15.69
CA LYS A 189 -17.14 7.73 -15.33
C LYS A 189 -17.59 7.67 -13.88
N LEU A 190 -16.86 8.32 -12.98
CA LEU A 190 -17.27 8.44 -11.57
C LEU A 190 -18.53 9.29 -11.40
N VAL A 191 -18.64 10.37 -12.14
CA VAL A 191 -19.82 11.24 -12.13
C VAL A 191 -21.08 10.47 -12.58
N GLU A 192 -20.95 9.65 -13.62
CA GLU A 192 -22.04 8.78 -14.11
C GLU A 192 -22.46 7.71 -13.11
N GLN A 193 -21.53 7.21 -12.32
CA GLN A 193 -21.78 6.14 -11.33
C GLN A 193 -22.30 6.70 -10.00
N GLY A 194 -22.29 8.00 -9.85
CA GLY A 194 -22.75 8.67 -8.65
C GLY A 194 -21.82 8.58 -7.51
#